data_d37c35d8d6a7c512356041e4574e2db9
#
_entry.id   d37c35d8d6a7c512356041e4574e2db9
#
_cell.length_a   1.000
_cell.length_b   1.000
_cell.length_c   1.000
_cell.angle_alpha   90.00
_cell.angle_beta   90.00
_cell.angle_gamma   90.00
#
_symmetry.space_group_name_H-M   'P 1'
#
loop_
_entity.id
_entity.type
_entity.pdbx_description
1 polymer ?
#
loop_
_entity_poly.entity_id
_entity_poly.type
_entity_poly.pdbx_seq_one_letter_code
_entity_poly.pdbx_strand_id
1 'polypeptide(L)'
;MEETKYIYADKSEYPEVCVQEKNRQYAAAMLGNVGACDSEMSAVSLYFYNGVIAEGKFEEIAECFHKISIVEMHHLHTFATLANLLGADPRMWSVERGRYRYWSGACNQYSRNIGDILQNALRGEQQTIEKYRRQKEWI
;
A
#
# COMPACT_ATOMS: atom_id res chain seq x y z
N MET A 1 -13.15 -26.20 -6.37
CA MET A 1 -12.33 -25.36 -5.47
C MET A 1 -13.24 -24.87 -4.36
N GLU A 2 -12.97 -25.24 -3.13
CA GLU A 2 -13.70 -24.65 -2.01
C GLU A 2 -13.41 -23.15 -1.99
N GLU A 3 -14.47 -22.33 -1.98
CA GLU A 3 -14.31 -20.89 -1.73
C GLU A 3 -13.66 -20.71 -0.37
N THR A 4 -12.57 -19.96 -0.32
CA THR A 4 -11.93 -19.64 0.96
C THR A 4 -12.94 -18.98 1.88
N LYS A 5 -13.06 -19.54 3.07
CA LYS A 5 -13.96 -19.11 4.14
C LYS A 5 -13.59 -17.73 4.70
N TYR A 6 -12.41 -17.20 4.36
CA TYR A 6 -11.87 -15.96 4.91
C TYR A 6 -12.04 -14.80 3.94
N ILE A 7 -12.44 -13.66 4.49
CA ILE A 7 -12.51 -12.38 3.79
C ILE A 7 -11.33 -11.56 4.28
N TYR A 8 -10.44 -11.21 3.37
CA TYR A 8 -9.21 -10.45 3.67
C TYR A 8 -9.39 -8.95 3.39
N ALA A 9 -10.59 -8.44 3.61
CA ALA A 9 -10.94 -7.04 3.41
C ALA A 9 -12.03 -6.62 4.41
N ASP A 10 -12.00 -5.36 4.82
CA ASP A 10 -13.10 -4.76 5.56
C ASP A 10 -14.32 -4.65 4.65
N LYS A 11 -15.50 -4.99 5.18
CA LYS A 11 -16.77 -4.94 4.44
C LYS A 11 -17.36 -3.54 4.35
N SER A 12 -16.83 -2.58 5.09
CA SER A 12 -17.28 -1.20 5.07
C SER A 12 -17.09 -0.60 3.69
N GLU A 13 -17.99 0.28 3.29
CA GLU A 13 -17.82 1.05 2.06
C GLU A 13 -16.59 1.95 2.17
N TYR A 14 -15.87 2.12 1.05
CA TYR A 14 -14.79 3.09 0.99
C TYR A 14 -15.35 4.50 1.16
N PRO A 15 -14.72 5.36 1.95
CA PRO A 15 -15.16 6.74 2.12
C PRO A 15 -15.09 7.50 0.80
N GLU A 16 -16.00 8.46 0.64
CA GLU A 16 -15.92 9.38 -0.50
C GLU A 16 -14.62 10.19 -0.42
N VAL A 17 -13.93 10.26 -1.56
CA VAL A 17 -12.69 11.01 -1.67
C VAL A 17 -12.99 12.43 -2.07
N CYS A 18 -12.84 13.37 -1.13
CA CYS A 18 -13.03 14.79 -1.37
C CYS A 18 -12.02 15.63 -0.59
N VAL A 19 -11.73 16.83 -1.08
CA VAL A 19 -10.88 17.81 -0.42
C VAL A 19 -11.56 19.18 -0.45
N GLN A 20 -11.34 20.01 0.56
CA GLN A 20 -11.91 21.35 0.64
C GLN A 20 -11.19 22.32 -0.31
N GLU A 21 -9.86 22.23 -0.33
CA GLU A 21 -9.00 23.10 -1.12
C GLU A 21 -7.66 22.43 -1.39
N LYS A 22 -6.92 22.93 -2.36
CA LYS A 22 -5.56 22.48 -2.62
C LYS A 22 -4.66 22.78 -1.42
N ASN A 23 -3.82 21.81 -1.06
CA ASN A 23 -2.88 21.94 0.04
C ASN A 23 -1.60 21.19 -0.29
N ARG A 24 -0.53 21.93 -0.49
CA ARG A 24 0.76 21.38 -0.91
C ARG A 24 1.36 20.43 0.11
N GLN A 25 1.19 20.70 1.39
CA GLN A 25 1.75 19.89 2.46
C GLN A 25 1.00 18.56 2.59
N TYR A 26 -0.32 18.60 2.50
CA TYR A 26 -1.15 17.39 2.48
C TYR A 26 -0.93 16.58 1.20
N ALA A 27 -0.78 17.24 0.07
CA ALA A 27 -0.47 16.58 -1.19
C ALA A 27 0.84 15.78 -1.11
N ALA A 28 1.89 16.36 -0.51
CA ALA A 28 3.17 15.67 -0.30
C ALA A 28 3.02 14.45 0.60
N ALA A 29 2.21 14.54 1.66
CA ALA A 29 1.91 13.39 2.53
C ALA A 29 1.19 12.27 1.78
N MET A 30 0.21 12.61 0.94
CA MET A 30 -0.50 11.62 0.13
C MET A 30 0.41 10.97 -0.92
N LEU A 31 1.31 11.73 -1.55
CA LEU A 31 2.34 11.15 -2.43
C LEU A 31 3.25 10.17 -1.67
N GLY A 32 3.58 10.45 -0.41
CA GLY A 32 4.31 9.51 0.43
C GLY A 32 3.57 8.19 0.63
N ASN A 33 2.23 8.22 0.67
CA ASN A 33 1.41 7.03 0.74
C ASN A 33 1.30 6.30 -0.62
N VAL A 34 1.48 7.02 -1.72
CA VAL A 34 1.44 6.46 -3.08
C VAL A 34 2.76 5.79 -3.45
N GLY A 35 3.88 6.50 -3.31
CA GLY A 35 5.13 6.12 -3.96
C GLY A 35 6.41 6.22 -3.12
N ALA A 36 6.33 6.39 -1.80
CA ALA A 36 7.50 6.18 -0.94
C ALA A 36 7.84 4.69 -0.79
N CYS A 37 8.98 4.36 -0.22
CA CYS A 37 9.34 2.96 0.02
C CYS A 37 8.38 2.24 0.99
N ASP A 38 7.77 2.96 1.91
CA ASP A 38 6.75 2.46 2.84
C ASP A 38 5.32 2.79 2.37
N SER A 39 5.08 2.72 1.08
CA SER A 39 3.83 3.14 0.43
C SER A 39 2.93 1.98 0.04
N GLU A 40 1.72 2.33 -0.42
CA GLU A 40 0.77 1.36 -0.98
C GLU A 40 1.33 0.67 -2.23
N MET A 41 2.14 1.36 -3.06
CA MET A 41 2.78 0.70 -4.20
C MET A 41 3.73 -0.40 -3.76
N SER A 42 4.47 -0.20 -2.68
CA SER A 42 5.29 -1.26 -2.08
C SER A 42 4.43 -2.43 -1.60
N ALA A 43 3.32 -2.15 -0.94
CA ALA A 43 2.40 -3.18 -0.48
C ALA A 43 1.81 -3.98 -1.65
N VAL A 44 1.24 -3.32 -2.65
CA VAL A 44 0.67 -3.96 -3.84
C VAL A 44 1.67 -4.90 -4.50
N SER A 45 2.86 -4.39 -4.79
CA SER A 45 3.90 -5.14 -5.51
C SER A 45 4.47 -6.30 -4.70
N LEU A 46 4.64 -6.11 -3.40
CA LEU A 46 5.19 -7.15 -2.53
C LEU A 46 4.17 -8.28 -2.27
N TYR A 47 2.92 -7.97 -2.03
CA TYR A 47 1.87 -8.99 -1.92
C TYR A 47 1.70 -9.76 -3.22
N PHE A 48 1.78 -9.09 -4.36
CA PHE A 48 1.79 -9.74 -5.67
C PHE A 48 2.96 -10.73 -5.79
N TYR A 49 4.17 -10.29 -5.54
CA TYR A 49 5.37 -11.13 -5.59
C TYR A 49 5.28 -12.32 -4.63
N ASN A 50 4.95 -12.05 -3.38
CA ASN A 50 4.84 -13.08 -2.34
C ASN A 50 3.75 -14.10 -2.66
N GLY A 51 2.64 -13.66 -3.28
CA GLY A 51 1.59 -14.54 -3.77
C GLY A 51 2.12 -15.53 -4.81
N VAL A 52 2.88 -15.05 -5.78
CA VAL A 52 3.50 -15.90 -6.82
C VAL A 52 4.48 -16.90 -6.19
N ILE A 53 5.30 -16.46 -5.25
CA ILE A 53 6.26 -17.35 -4.57
C ILE A 53 5.56 -18.44 -3.76
N ALA A 54 4.41 -18.14 -3.16
CA ALA A 54 3.65 -19.11 -2.35
C ALA A 54 2.86 -20.12 -3.19
N GLU A 55 2.59 -19.83 -4.46
CA GLU A 55 1.86 -20.75 -5.33
C GLU A 55 2.52 -22.13 -5.41
N GLY A 56 1.68 -23.17 -5.42
CA GLY A 56 2.12 -24.56 -5.53
C GLY A 56 2.53 -25.22 -4.22
N LYS A 57 2.93 -24.45 -3.21
CA LYS A 57 3.34 -24.98 -1.88
C LYS A 57 2.42 -24.51 -0.75
N PHE A 58 1.95 -23.29 -0.82
CA PHE A 58 1.16 -22.63 0.23
C PHE A 58 -0.03 -21.92 -0.39
N GLU A 59 -0.94 -22.69 -1.00
CA GLU A 59 -2.05 -22.17 -1.81
C GLU A 59 -2.97 -21.21 -1.01
N GLU A 60 -3.25 -21.51 0.23
CA GLU A 60 -4.07 -20.64 1.09
C GLU A 60 -3.40 -19.28 1.32
N ILE A 61 -2.09 -19.26 1.53
CA ILE A 61 -1.32 -18.04 1.68
C ILE A 61 -1.24 -17.28 0.35
N ALA A 62 -1.02 -18.00 -0.76
CA ALA A 62 -1.00 -17.40 -2.09
C ALA A 62 -2.32 -16.68 -2.40
N GLU A 63 -3.44 -17.32 -2.12
CA GLU A 63 -4.77 -16.73 -2.30
C GLU A 63 -4.98 -15.52 -1.38
N CYS A 64 -4.59 -15.62 -0.12
CA CYS A 64 -4.62 -14.52 0.84
C CYS A 64 -3.86 -13.30 0.30
N PHE A 65 -2.62 -13.48 -0.10
CA PHE A 65 -1.80 -12.39 -0.62
C PHE A 65 -2.33 -11.80 -1.91
N HIS A 66 -2.88 -12.61 -2.79
CA HIS A 66 -3.54 -12.13 -4.01
C HIS A 66 -4.72 -11.20 -3.68
N LYS A 67 -5.57 -11.61 -2.76
CA LYS A 67 -6.74 -10.82 -2.32
C LYS A 67 -6.31 -9.52 -1.60
N ILE A 68 -5.31 -9.58 -0.75
CA ILE A 68 -4.76 -8.39 -0.08
C ILE A 68 -4.16 -7.42 -1.10
N SER A 69 -3.44 -7.89 -2.09
CA SER A 69 -2.88 -7.04 -3.16
C SER A 69 -3.97 -6.22 -3.86
N ILE A 70 -5.14 -6.81 -4.10
CA ILE A 70 -6.29 -6.11 -4.70
C ILE A 70 -6.81 -5.01 -3.76
N VAL A 71 -6.92 -5.29 -2.47
CA VAL A 71 -7.31 -4.29 -1.46
C VAL A 71 -6.32 -3.13 -1.43
N GLU A 72 -5.03 -3.42 -1.45
CA GLU A 72 -3.99 -2.39 -1.46
C GLU A 72 -4.01 -1.54 -2.75
N MET A 73 -4.43 -2.11 -3.88
CA MET A 73 -4.66 -1.31 -5.09
C MET A 73 -5.80 -0.29 -4.92
N HIS A 74 -6.84 -0.61 -4.17
CA HIS A 74 -7.87 0.36 -3.82
C HIS A 74 -7.33 1.47 -2.93
N HIS A 75 -6.49 1.13 -1.95
CA HIS A 75 -5.83 2.13 -1.10
C HIS A 75 -4.91 3.04 -1.92
N LEU A 76 -4.11 2.46 -2.81
CA LEU A 76 -3.25 3.20 -3.74
C LEU A 76 -4.06 4.20 -4.58
N HIS A 77 -5.17 3.75 -5.15
CA HIS A 77 -6.06 4.60 -5.94
C HIS A 77 -6.62 5.76 -5.10
N THR A 78 -7.05 5.48 -3.88
CA THR A 78 -7.57 6.49 -2.95
C THR A 78 -6.54 7.58 -2.65
N PHE A 79 -5.33 7.20 -2.28
CA PHE A 79 -4.27 8.16 -1.99
C PHE A 79 -3.79 8.94 -3.22
N ALA A 80 -3.72 8.28 -4.38
CA ALA A 80 -3.39 8.95 -5.64
C ALA A 80 -4.45 9.98 -6.02
N THR A 81 -5.72 9.66 -5.85
CA THR A 81 -6.82 10.59 -6.09
C THR A 81 -6.76 11.78 -5.14
N LEU A 82 -6.51 11.55 -3.85
CA LEU A 82 -6.31 12.61 -2.87
C LEU A 82 -5.14 13.52 -3.23
N ALA A 83 -3.99 12.95 -3.59
CA ALA A 83 -2.82 13.72 -4.01
C ALA A 83 -3.16 14.63 -5.22
N ASN A 84 -3.85 14.08 -6.21
CA ASN A 84 -4.26 14.82 -7.39
C ASN A 84 -5.22 15.98 -7.05
N LEU A 85 -6.23 15.72 -6.24
CA LEU A 85 -7.19 16.74 -5.80
C LEU A 85 -6.51 17.83 -4.96
N LEU A 86 -5.51 17.47 -4.17
CA LEU A 86 -4.73 18.40 -3.37
C LEU A 86 -3.72 19.22 -4.18
N GLY A 87 -3.54 18.91 -5.47
CA GLY A 87 -2.74 19.70 -6.41
C GLY A 87 -1.39 19.08 -6.80
N ALA A 88 -1.12 17.82 -6.45
CA ALA A 88 0.09 17.11 -6.88
C ALA A 88 -0.17 16.22 -8.10
N ASP A 89 0.89 15.96 -8.88
CA ASP A 89 0.86 14.93 -9.92
C ASP A 89 1.04 13.55 -9.27
N PRO A 90 0.05 12.63 -9.37
CA PRO A 90 0.05 11.37 -8.62
C PRO A 90 0.90 10.28 -9.30
N ARG A 91 2.09 10.60 -9.78
CA ARG A 91 3.02 9.60 -10.27
C ARG A 91 3.47 8.68 -9.13
N MET A 92 4.06 7.55 -9.48
CA MET A 92 4.67 6.64 -8.49
C MET A 92 5.96 7.25 -7.93
N TRP A 93 5.83 8.31 -7.19
CA TRP A 93 6.92 9.05 -6.58
C TRP A 93 6.52 9.63 -5.24
N SER A 94 7.51 10.14 -4.52
CA SER A 94 7.31 10.85 -3.26
C SER A 94 8.25 12.05 -3.18
N VAL A 95 8.01 12.93 -2.22
CA VAL A 95 8.87 14.08 -1.94
C VAL A 95 9.71 13.76 -0.70
N GLU A 96 11.02 13.70 -0.87
CA GLU A 96 11.98 13.50 0.22
C GLU A 96 12.95 14.70 0.25
N ARG A 97 12.99 15.40 1.38
CA ARG A 97 13.87 16.58 1.57
C ARG A 97 13.76 17.61 0.43
N GLY A 98 12.52 17.86 -0.03
CA GLY A 98 12.24 18.82 -1.11
C GLY A 98 12.53 18.31 -2.53
N ARG A 99 12.89 17.04 -2.68
CA ARG A 99 13.16 16.44 -4.00
C ARG A 99 12.19 15.31 -4.30
N TYR A 100 11.77 15.21 -5.57
CA TYR A 100 10.98 14.09 -6.05
C TYR A 100 11.86 12.86 -6.27
N ARG A 101 11.37 11.73 -5.80
CA ARG A 101 12.02 10.44 -6.00
C ARG A 101 11.00 9.42 -6.50
N TYR A 102 11.28 8.80 -7.63
CA TYR A 102 10.44 7.73 -8.15
C TYR A 102 10.52 6.49 -7.28
N TRP A 103 9.37 5.84 -7.11
CA TRP A 103 9.31 4.52 -6.50
C TRP A 103 10.06 3.51 -7.36
N SER A 104 10.68 2.55 -6.71
CA SER A 104 11.38 1.44 -7.37
C SER A 104 11.06 0.14 -6.65
N GLY A 105 11.00 -0.97 -7.39
CA GLY A 105 10.91 -2.31 -6.82
C GLY A 105 12.02 -2.66 -5.84
N ALA A 106 13.14 -1.93 -5.88
CA ALA A 106 14.23 -2.07 -4.91
C ALA A 106 13.84 -1.64 -3.48
N CYS A 107 12.71 -0.95 -3.30
CA CYS A 107 12.16 -0.65 -1.99
C CYS A 107 11.74 -1.90 -1.20
N ASN A 108 11.37 -2.97 -1.89
CA ASN A 108 10.83 -4.17 -1.28
C ASN A 108 11.91 -5.10 -0.76
N GLN A 109 11.58 -5.82 0.30
CA GLN A 109 12.39 -6.93 0.80
C GLN A 109 11.85 -8.24 0.21
N TYR A 110 12.54 -8.75 -0.79
CA TYR A 110 12.17 -10.02 -1.45
C TYR A 110 12.74 -11.20 -0.67
N SER A 111 11.92 -12.22 -0.44
CA SER A 111 12.33 -13.48 0.14
C SER A 111 11.60 -14.63 -0.53
N ARG A 112 12.19 -15.80 -0.51
CA ARG A 112 11.56 -17.06 -0.95
C ARG A 112 11.27 -17.99 0.24
N ASN A 113 11.65 -17.60 1.43
CA ASN A 113 11.34 -18.31 2.67
C ASN A 113 10.00 -17.85 3.21
N ILE A 114 9.07 -18.79 3.42
CA ILE A 114 7.70 -18.45 3.82
C ILE A 114 7.63 -17.76 5.19
N GLY A 115 8.48 -18.15 6.12
CA GLY A 115 8.53 -17.51 7.44
C GLY A 115 8.94 -16.03 7.35
N ASP A 116 9.95 -15.72 6.56
CA ASP A 116 10.41 -14.37 6.33
C ASP A 116 9.35 -13.54 5.57
N ILE A 117 8.69 -14.15 4.57
CA ILE A 117 7.60 -13.51 3.82
C ILE A 117 6.48 -13.07 4.76
N LEU A 118 6.03 -13.95 5.64
CA LEU A 118 4.96 -13.65 6.60
C LEU A 118 5.39 -12.59 7.62
N GLN A 119 6.62 -12.68 8.12
CA GLN A 119 7.16 -11.67 9.04
C GLN A 119 7.31 -10.30 8.40
N ASN A 120 7.81 -10.24 7.18
CA ASN A 120 7.95 -8.99 6.43
C ASN A 120 6.59 -8.36 6.14
N ALA A 121 5.59 -9.16 5.77
CA ALA A 121 4.23 -8.68 5.57
C ALA A 121 3.65 -8.09 6.86
N LEU A 122 3.76 -8.80 7.98
CA LEU A 122 3.26 -8.33 9.28
C LEU A 122 3.96 -7.02 9.71
N ARG A 123 5.27 -6.95 9.57
CA ARG A 123 6.03 -5.74 9.90
C ARG A 123 5.62 -4.55 9.03
N GLY A 124 5.43 -4.78 7.73
CA GLY A 124 4.96 -3.75 6.81
C GLY A 124 3.60 -3.19 7.20
N GLU A 125 2.65 -4.06 7.57
CA GLU A 125 1.32 -3.64 8.04
C GLU A 125 1.40 -2.83 9.34
N GLN A 126 2.21 -3.25 10.29
CA GLN A 126 2.41 -2.52 11.54
C GLN A 126 3.00 -1.12 11.32
N GLN A 127 3.98 -1.00 10.45
CA GLN A 127 4.59 0.28 10.07
C GLN A 127 3.60 1.20 9.37
N THR A 128 2.77 0.66 8.50
CA THR A 128 1.74 1.40 7.77
C THR A 128 0.66 1.93 8.71
N ILE A 129 0.18 1.12 9.65
CA ILE A 129 -0.78 1.54 10.67
C ILE A 129 -0.23 2.73 11.47
N GLU A 130 1.03 2.65 11.89
CA GLU A 130 1.68 3.71 12.65
C GLU A 130 1.86 4.99 11.81
N LYS A 131 2.26 4.86 10.56
CA LYS A 131 2.37 5.98 9.61
C LYS A 131 1.04 6.72 9.47
N TYR A 132 -0.06 6.00 9.26
CA TYR A 132 -1.38 6.61 9.08
C TYR A 132 -1.92 7.22 10.38
N ARG A 133 -1.63 6.63 11.52
CA ARG A 133 -1.96 7.24 12.82
C ARG A 133 -1.25 8.58 13.01
N ARG A 134 0.03 8.68 12.67
CA ARG A 134 0.77 9.94 12.71
C ARG A 134 0.22 10.98 11.75
N GLN A 135 -0.11 10.58 10.52
CA GLN A 135 -0.73 11.49 9.54
C GLN A 135 -2.06 12.03 10.03
N LYS A 136 -2.89 11.19 10.63
CA LYS A 136 -4.20 11.56 11.17
C LYS A 136 -4.12 12.66 12.25
N GLU A 137 -2.99 12.81 12.93
CA GLU A 137 -2.82 13.81 13.98
C GLU A 137 -2.71 15.24 13.44
N TRP A 138 -2.35 15.42 12.18
CA TRP A 138 -2.09 16.75 11.61
C TRP A 138 -2.76 17.04 10.26
N ILE A 139 -3.40 16.06 9.68
CA ILE A 139 -4.18 16.22 8.42
C ILE A 139 -5.66 16.46 8.70
#